data_91a3fbd2d2680fdad3f135cbc3852e6d
#
_entry.id   91a3fbd2d2680fdad3f135cbc3852e6d
#
_cell.length_a   1.000
_cell.length_b   1.000
_cell.length_c   1.000
_cell.angle_alpha   90.00
_cell.angle_beta   90.00
_cell.angle_gamma   90.00
#
_symmetry.space_group_name_H-M   'P 1'
#
loop_
_entity.id
_entity.type
_entity.pdbx_description
1 polymer ?
#
loop_
_entity_poly.entity_id
_entity_poly.type
_entity_poly.pdbx_seq_one_letter_code
_entity_poly.pdbx_strand_id
1 'polypeptide(L)'
;MMRFLPLSWVKRTGMLAAVAAGLLIAGTLGAAADPITLGSASTYGLLLGTNETLTANGFHVGGDLGLSASDKVNLSGYLTVSGNAYIDGTPSVSGGGSYSVSGSIVTQSMTAIDAAANSASINAGALTANLSVAGNAISVNSSTNSIVIKAITNASENVLTISSLSLTNGSITFDDNGYTNAKFIVNVTGAFSMTNAALIKGINGASGDDIIFNIEGTGTTVNLNGNSSTSLLGTILAPQRNVNLGGGGNLTGALIAGVKNAGTSYTVNQSGSGYNITSLGFTPRSSGGNVPEPSSIALFGAGVSALIAARRRRKR
;
A
#
# COMPACT_ATOMS: atom_id res chain seq x y z
N MET A 1 5.75 66.36 44.40
CA MET A 1 6.57 66.24 43.16
C MET A 1 6.33 64.87 42.56
N MET A 2 5.33 64.74 41.66
CA MET A 2 4.94 63.50 40.99
C MET A 2 5.73 63.39 39.68
N ARG A 3 6.55 62.32 39.58
CA ARG A 3 7.26 62.03 38.32
C ARG A 3 6.37 61.17 37.40
N PHE A 4 6.00 61.68 36.28
CA PHE A 4 5.34 60.95 35.21
C PHE A 4 6.35 60.00 34.53
N LEU A 5 6.02 58.71 34.51
CA LEU A 5 6.74 57.70 33.70
C LEU A 5 6.29 57.80 32.23
N PRO A 6 7.19 57.72 31.26
CA PRO A 6 6.81 57.93 29.86
C PRO A 6 6.03 56.76 29.28
N LEU A 7 4.97 57.07 28.58
CA LEU A 7 3.98 56.19 27.95
C LEU A 7 4.52 55.30 26.82
N SER A 8 5.82 55.22 26.64
CA SER A 8 6.48 54.50 25.52
C SER A 8 6.67 52.99 25.75
N TRP A 9 6.42 52.45 26.94
CA TRP A 9 6.64 51.08 27.27
C TRP A 9 5.45 50.13 26.96
N VAL A 10 4.24 50.64 26.94
CA VAL A 10 3.01 49.84 26.78
C VAL A 10 2.80 49.36 25.35
N LYS A 11 3.35 50.05 24.36
CA LYS A 11 3.19 49.66 22.92
C LYS A 11 4.14 48.57 22.43
N ARG A 12 5.20 48.25 23.18
CA ARG A 12 6.20 47.24 22.75
C ARG A 12 5.87 45.82 23.20
N THR A 13 5.14 45.63 24.27
CA THR A 13 4.75 44.30 24.79
C THR A 13 3.55 43.69 24.06
N GLY A 14 2.62 44.51 23.57
CA GLY A 14 1.44 44.03 22.80
C GLY A 14 1.77 43.41 21.44
N MET A 15 2.86 43.85 20.79
CA MET A 15 3.22 43.37 19.46
C MET A 15 4.01 42.04 19.49
N LEU A 16 4.70 41.77 20.59
CA LEU A 16 5.38 40.46 20.80
C LEU A 16 4.41 39.35 21.16
N ALA A 17 3.32 39.65 21.88
CA ALA A 17 2.30 38.68 22.24
C ALA A 17 1.44 38.28 21.01
N ALA A 18 1.18 39.18 20.06
CA ALA A 18 0.44 38.89 18.85
C ALA A 18 1.22 38.00 17.87
N VAL A 19 2.56 38.14 17.79
CA VAL A 19 3.42 37.30 16.95
C VAL A 19 3.58 35.90 17.55
N ALA A 20 3.63 35.77 18.87
CA ALA A 20 3.70 34.48 19.56
C ALA A 20 2.37 33.71 19.46
N ALA A 21 1.22 34.40 19.55
CA ALA A 21 -0.10 33.77 19.39
C ALA A 21 -0.36 33.32 17.95
N GLY A 22 0.12 34.07 16.95
CA GLY A 22 0.00 33.68 15.53
C GLY A 22 0.86 32.47 15.17
N LEU A 23 1.99 32.25 15.85
CA LEU A 23 2.86 31.09 15.63
C LEU A 23 2.31 29.81 16.31
N LEU A 24 1.54 29.94 17.39
CA LEU A 24 0.94 28.78 18.08
C LEU A 24 -0.27 28.21 17.34
N ILE A 25 -0.98 29.03 16.53
CA ILE A 25 -2.16 28.57 15.77
C ILE A 25 -1.74 27.86 14.47
N ALA A 26 -0.55 28.15 13.94
CA ALA A 26 -0.03 27.45 12.75
C ALA A 26 0.46 26.01 13.03
N GLY A 27 0.60 25.65 14.30
CA GLY A 27 1.09 24.31 14.72
C GLY A 27 0.03 23.24 14.90
N THR A 28 -1.26 23.54 14.68
CA THR A 28 -2.37 22.59 14.84
C THR A 28 -3.15 22.32 13.54
N LEU A 29 -2.58 22.69 12.39
CA LEU A 29 -3.01 22.07 11.14
C LEU A 29 -2.58 20.62 11.27
N GLY A 30 -3.54 19.74 11.61
CA GLY A 30 -3.31 18.31 11.69
C GLY A 30 -2.51 17.87 10.47
N ALA A 31 -1.40 17.21 10.69
CA ALA A 31 -0.69 16.56 9.60
C ALA A 31 -1.73 15.71 8.88
N ALA A 32 -1.97 16.01 7.60
CA ALA A 32 -2.73 15.10 6.76
C ALA A 32 -2.04 13.74 6.92
N ALA A 33 -2.80 12.70 7.22
CA ALA A 33 -2.22 11.36 7.29
C ALA A 33 -1.44 11.14 5.99
N ASP A 34 -0.18 10.73 6.12
CA ASP A 34 0.63 10.45 4.94
C ASP A 34 -0.11 9.43 4.08
N PRO A 35 -0.20 9.65 2.77
CA PRO A 35 -0.86 8.70 1.88
C PRO A 35 -0.17 7.34 2.00
N ILE A 36 -0.96 6.27 1.94
CA ILE A 36 -0.41 4.91 1.92
C ILE A 36 0.53 4.80 0.73
N THR A 37 1.78 4.49 1.00
CA THR A 37 2.78 4.27 -0.04
C THR A 37 3.49 2.93 0.17
N LEU A 38 3.55 2.14 -0.87
CA LEU A 38 4.39 0.95 -0.92
C LEU A 38 5.88 1.30 -1.15
N GLY A 39 6.18 2.57 -1.43
CA GLY A 39 7.53 3.00 -1.75
C GLY A 39 8.13 2.17 -2.88
N SER A 40 9.37 1.71 -2.72
CA SER A 40 10.04 0.84 -3.69
C SER A 40 9.38 -0.55 -3.85
N ALA A 41 8.51 -0.99 -2.94
CA ALA A 41 7.78 -2.25 -3.09
C ALA A 41 6.68 -2.18 -4.18
N SER A 42 6.28 -0.99 -4.62
CA SER A 42 5.25 -0.80 -5.66
C SER A 42 5.67 -1.27 -7.06
N THR A 43 6.96 -1.45 -7.31
CA THR A 43 7.48 -1.88 -8.63
C THR A 43 7.42 -3.39 -8.84
N TYR A 44 7.21 -4.16 -7.77
CA TYR A 44 7.20 -5.62 -7.84
C TYR A 44 5.81 -6.14 -8.21
N GLY A 45 5.77 -7.10 -9.13
CA GLY A 45 4.60 -7.93 -9.36
C GLY A 45 4.43 -8.97 -8.26
N LEU A 46 5.56 -9.57 -7.85
CA LEU A 46 5.64 -10.48 -6.72
C LEU A 46 6.81 -10.10 -5.82
N LEU A 47 6.53 -9.84 -4.54
CA LEU A 47 7.54 -9.60 -3.51
C LEU A 47 7.36 -10.59 -2.37
N LEU A 48 8.42 -11.31 -2.04
CA LEU A 48 8.50 -12.18 -0.89
C LEU A 48 9.45 -11.59 0.15
N GLY A 49 9.01 -11.62 1.40
CA GLY A 49 9.84 -11.24 2.53
C GLY A 49 10.87 -12.30 2.89
N THR A 50 11.65 -12.04 3.91
CA THR A 50 12.77 -12.89 4.32
C THR A 50 12.31 -14.27 4.81
N ASN A 51 12.98 -15.33 4.33
CA ASN A 51 12.82 -16.72 4.75
C ASN A 51 11.52 -17.37 4.28
N GLU A 52 11.00 -16.92 3.15
CA GLU A 52 9.76 -17.42 2.56
C GLU A 52 9.97 -18.59 1.60
N THR A 53 8.87 -19.25 1.26
CA THR A 53 8.88 -20.31 0.26
C THR A 53 7.92 -19.98 -0.88
N LEU A 54 8.44 -19.91 -2.09
CA LEU A 54 7.66 -19.84 -3.33
C LEU A 54 7.59 -21.26 -3.93
N THR A 55 6.39 -21.80 -4.08
CA THR A 55 6.17 -22.98 -4.91
C THR A 55 5.52 -22.55 -6.22
N ALA A 56 6.10 -22.89 -7.35
CA ALA A 56 5.62 -22.49 -8.68
C ALA A 56 5.39 -23.71 -9.58
N ASN A 57 4.17 -23.80 -10.12
CA ASN A 57 3.75 -24.82 -11.09
C ASN A 57 2.99 -24.20 -12.26
N GLY A 58 3.70 -23.46 -13.11
CA GLY A 58 3.07 -22.72 -14.20
C GLY A 58 2.67 -21.30 -13.79
N PHE A 59 3.64 -20.54 -13.28
CA PHE A 59 3.43 -19.22 -12.70
C PHE A 59 4.07 -18.14 -13.56
N HIS A 60 3.29 -17.11 -13.87
CA HIS A 60 3.76 -15.95 -14.62
C HIS A 60 3.67 -14.69 -13.75
N VAL A 61 4.80 -13.97 -13.63
CA VAL A 61 4.93 -12.68 -12.96
C VAL A 61 5.19 -11.63 -14.03
N GLY A 62 4.21 -10.77 -14.29
CA GLY A 62 4.24 -9.76 -15.35
C GLY A 62 5.12 -8.55 -15.06
N GLY A 63 5.56 -8.36 -13.83
CA GLY A 63 6.48 -7.30 -13.41
C GLY A 63 7.78 -7.86 -12.83
N ASP A 64 8.37 -7.12 -11.91
CA ASP A 64 9.57 -7.55 -11.20
C ASP A 64 9.24 -8.60 -10.13
N LEU A 65 10.19 -9.50 -9.90
CA LEU A 65 10.19 -10.47 -8.81
C LEU A 65 11.18 -10.01 -7.74
N GLY A 66 10.75 -9.94 -6.49
CA GLY A 66 11.61 -9.71 -5.33
C GLY A 66 11.69 -10.95 -4.45
N LEU A 67 12.90 -11.43 -4.19
CA LEU A 67 13.20 -12.52 -3.27
C LEU A 67 14.15 -12.02 -2.19
N SER A 68 13.74 -12.13 -0.95
CA SER A 68 14.55 -11.71 0.18
C SER A 68 15.54 -12.80 0.63
N ALA A 69 16.35 -12.47 1.64
CA ALA A 69 17.39 -13.38 2.11
C ALA A 69 16.80 -14.72 2.61
N SER A 70 17.46 -15.81 2.26
CA SER A 70 17.10 -17.18 2.66
C SER A 70 15.80 -17.70 2.06
N ASP A 71 15.24 -17.07 1.05
CA ASP A 71 14.05 -17.57 0.37
C ASP A 71 14.32 -18.90 -0.35
N LYS A 72 13.27 -19.70 -0.46
CA LYS A 72 13.27 -20.99 -1.15
C LYS A 72 12.33 -20.91 -2.36
N VAL A 73 12.78 -21.39 -3.50
CA VAL A 73 11.97 -21.49 -4.71
C VAL A 73 11.88 -22.94 -5.14
N ASN A 74 10.67 -23.52 -5.02
CA ASN A 74 10.39 -24.89 -5.43
C ASN A 74 9.66 -24.88 -6.77
N LEU A 75 10.29 -25.39 -7.81
CA LEU A 75 9.75 -25.41 -9.16
C LEU A 75 9.26 -26.83 -9.50
N SER A 76 7.95 -27.01 -9.59
CA SER A 76 7.35 -28.24 -10.12
C SER A 76 6.90 -28.11 -11.59
N GLY A 77 6.80 -26.87 -12.08
CA GLY A 77 6.54 -26.51 -13.46
C GLY A 77 7.43 -25.34 -13.87
N TYR A 78 6.84 -24.35 -14.54
CA TYR A 78 7.60 -23.15 -14.95
C TYR A 78 7.28 -21.93 -14.08
N LEU A 79 8.30 -21.07 -13.93
CA LEU A 79 8.16 -19.72 -13.40
C LEU A 79 8.68 -18.75 -14.48
N THR A 80 7.86 -17.83 -14.94
CA THR A 80 8.26 -16.80 -15.89
C THR A 80 8.15 -15.42 -15.26
N VAL A 81 9.20 -14.62 -15.35
CA VAL A 81 9.24 -13.23 -14.87
C VAL A 81 9.49 -12.33 -16.07
N SER A 82 8.55 -11.41 -16.35
CA SER A 82 8.66 -10.48 -17.48
C SER A 82 9.59 -9.29 -17.19
N GLY A 83 9.71 -8.91 -15.93
CA GLY A 83 10.62 -7.87 -15.45
C GLY A 83 11.97 -8.41 -15.01
N ASN A 84 12.58 -7.74 -14.04
CA ASN A 84 13.82 -8.17 -13.39
C ASN A 84 13.53 -9.12 -12.22
N ALA A 85 14.51 -9.93 -11.86
CA ALA A 85 14.51 -10.66 -10.59
C ALA A 85 15.53 -10.02 -9.65
N TYR A 86 15.06 -9.41 -8.58
CA TYR A 86 15.88 -8.83 -7.52
C TYR A 86 16.02 -9.84 -6.39
N ILE A 87 17.25 -10.14 -6.03
CA ILE A 87 17.58 -11.23 -5.13
C ILE A 87 18.53 -10.73 -4.04
N ASP A 88 18.12 -10.93 -2.78
CA ASP A 88 19.00 -10.72 -1.62
C ASP A 88 19.72 -12.03 -1.29
N GLY A 89 21.04 -12.06 -1.45
CA GLY A 89 21.83 -13.26 -1.19
C GLY A 89 21.68 -14.35 -2.25
N THR A 90 21.55 -15.61 -1.80
CA THR A 90 21.46 -16.79 -2.68
C THR A 90 20.22 -17.59 -2.31
N PRO A 91 19.11 -17.46 -3.04
CA PRO A 91 17.93 -18.26 -2.81
C PRO A 91 18.21 -19.73 -3.10
N SER A 92 17.56 -20.61 -2.36
CA SER A 92 17.63 -22.04 -2.64
C SER A 92 16.58 -22.39 -3.71
N VAL A 93 17.03 -22.78 -4.89
CA VAL A 93 16.16 -23.23 -5.98
C VAL A 93 16.19 -24.76 -6.03
N SER A 94 15.01 -25.40 -6.01
CA SER A 94 14.84 -26.84 -6.03
C SER A 94 13.68 -27.27 -6.95
N GLY A 95 13.57 -28.56 -7.22
CA GLY A 95 12.53 -29.15 -8.06
C GLY A 95 12.99 -29.41 -9.50
N GLY A 96 12.10 -30.04 -10.30
CA GLY A 96 12.39 -30.42 -11.70
C GLY A 96 11.86 -29.44 -12.74
N GLY A 97 11.32 -28.29 -12.30
CA GLY A 97 10.77 -27.27 -13.18
C GLY A 97 11.83 -26.35 -13.77
N SER A 98 11.38 -25.33 -14.51
CA SER A 98 12.25 -24.35 -15.16
C SER A 98 11.85 -22.92 -14.77
N TYR A 99 12.78 -21.99 -14.88
CA TYR A 99 12.46 -20.57 -14.74
C TYR A 99 13.06 -19.75 -15.88
N SER A 100 12.43 -18.62 -16.15
CA SER A 100 12.87 -17.66 -17.16
C SER A 100 12.65 -16.25 -16.65
N VAL A 101 13.65 -15.39 -16.78
CA VAL A 101 13.61 -13.97 -16.46
C VAL A 101 13.89 -13.20 -17.72
N SER A 102 12.94 -12.37 -18.19
CA SER A 102 13.13 -11.59 -19.43
C SER A 102 14.05 -10.40 -19.22
N GLY A 103 14.07 -9.83 -18.03
CA GLY A 103 15.00 -8.78 -17.62
C GLY A 103 16.32 -9.33 -17.09
N SER A 104 16.88 -8.62 -16.12
CA SER A 104 18.14 -8.98 -15.46
C SER A 104 17.90 -9.65 -14.11
N ILE A 105 18.82 -10.51 -13.70
CA ILE A 105 18.91 -10.97 -12.31
C ILE A 105 19.85 -10.01 -11.59
N VAL A 106 19.36 -9.32 -10.59
CA VAL A 106 20.07 -8.26 -9.86
C VAL A 106 20.19 -8.64 -8.39
N THR A 107 21.41 -8.65 -7.88
CA THR A 107 21.64 -8.83 -6.43
C THR A 107 21.51 -7.48 -5.73
N GLN A 108 20.54 -7.38 -4.81
CA GLN A 108 20.38 -6.20 -3.96
C GLN A 108 19.73 -6.58 -2.63
N SER A 109 19.96 -5.78 -1.59
CA SER A 109 19.28 -5.98 -0.31
C SER A 109 17.80 -5.63 -0.42
N MET A 110 16.96 -6.54 0.06
CA MET A 110 15.50 -6.38 0.09
C MET A 110 15.00 -5.79 1.41
N THR A 111 15.85 -5.67 2.43
CA THR A 111 15.45 -5.25 3.80
C THR A 111 14.66 -3.94 3.83
N ALA A 112 15.11 -2.92 3.08
CA ALA A 112 14.41 -1.63 3.04
C ALA A 112 13.07 -1.72 2.31
N ILE A 113 12.97 -2.60 1.32
CA ILE A 113 11.77 -2.83 0.51
C ILE A 113 10.73 -3.56 1.35
N ASP A 114 11.12 -4.61 2.06
CA ASP A 114 10.28 -5.36 3.01
C ASP A 114 9.77 -4.44 4.13
N ALA A 115 10.65 -3.58 4.67
CA ALA A 115 10.27 -2.59 5.68
C ALA A 115 9.25 -1.57 5.15
N ALA A 116 9.39 -1.11 3.91
CA ALA A 116 8.43 -0.21 3.28
C ALA A 116 7.06 -0.87 3.11
N ALA A 117 7.02 -2.11 2.61
CA ALA A 117 5.79 -2.87 2.44
C ALA A 117 5.10 -3.16 3.80
N ASN A 118 5.88 -3.54 4.81
CA ASN A 118 5.34 -3.75 6.16
C ASN A 118 4.79 -2.45 6.76
N SER A 119 5.48 -1.33 6.59
CA SER A 119 5.01 -0.01 7.06
C SER A 119 3.73 0.40 6.34
N ALA A 120 3.62 0.13 5.04
CA ALA A 120 2.40 0.38 4.29
C ALA A 120 1.20 -0.40 4.85
N SER A 121 1.40 -1.68 5.22
CA SER A 121 0.34 -2.49 5.85
C SER A 121 -0.09 -1.93 7.21
N ILE A 122 0.85 -1.53 8.05
CA ILE A 122 0.56 -0.93 9.37
C ILE A 122 -0.21 0.38 9.19
N ASN A 123 0.23 1.23 8.28
CA ASN A 123 -0.42 2.51 8.01
C ASN A 123 -1.82 2.32 7.43
N ALA A 124 -2.02 1.34 6.52
CA ALA A 124 -3.32 1.01 5.99
C ALA A 124 -4.30 0.55 7.09
N GLY A 125 -3.83 -0.34 7.99
CA GLY A 125 -4.62 -0.82 9.12
C GLY A 125 -4.97 0.25 10.15
N ALA A 126 -4.17 1.30 10.25
CA ALA A 126 -4.42 2.43 11.16
C ALA A 126 -5.43 3.45 10.62
N LEU A 127 -5.80 3.36 9.33
CA LEU A 127 -6.78 4.28 8.75
C LEU A 127 -8.18 4.05 9.30
N THR A 128 -8.88 5.14 9.57
CA THR A 128 -10.29 5.08 9.96
C THR A 128 -11.17 4.73 8.76
N ALA A 129 -11.97 3.68 8.88
CA ALA A 129 -12.91 3.30 7.85
C ALA A 129 -13.96 4.40 7.62
N ASN A 130 -14.15 4.78 6.36
CA ASN A 130 -15.17 5.73 5.91
C ASN A 130 -16.18 5.07 4.95
N LEU A 131 -15.93 3.82 4.55
CA LEU A 131 -16.88 2.96 3.86
C LEU A 131 -17.39 1.86 4.80
N SER A 132 -18.57 1.33 4.52
CA SER A 132 -19.14 0.23 5.28
C SER A 132 -19.90 -0.75 4.38
N VAL A 133 -19.94 -2.00 4.80
CA VAL A 133 -20.78 -3.05 4.22
C VAL A 133 -21.61 -3.72 5.31
N ALA A 134 -22.76 -4.22 4.96
CA ALA A 134 -23.66 -4.87 5.91
C ALA A 134 -22.97 -6.08 6.55
N GLY A 135 -23.06 -6.20 7.87
CA GLY A 135 -22.48 -7.31 8.63
C GLY A 135 -20.96 -7.28 8.76
N ASN A 136 -20.28 -6.22 8.33
CA ASN A 136 -18.82 -6.06 8.40
C ASN A 136 -18.04 -7.26 7.81
N ALA A 137 -18.64 -7.95 6.85
CA ALA A 137 -18.05 -9.05 6.10
C ALA A 137 -18.61 -9.07 4.68
N ILE A 138 -17.82 -9.53 3.72
CA ILE A 138 -18.26 -9.73 2.35
C ILE A 138 -18.33 -11.22 2.07
N SER A 139 -19.54 -11.70 1.72
CA SER A 139 -19.74 -13.07 1.26
C SER A 139 -20.66 -13.07 0.04
N VAL A 140 -20.12 -13.48 -1.12
CA VAL A 140 -20.87 -13.59 -2.39
C VAL A 140 -20.61 -14.96 -2.98
N ASN A 141 -21.64 -15.77 -3.07
CA ASN A 141 -21.54 -17.20 -3.42
C ASN A 141 -22.30 -17.58 -4.71
N SER A 142 -22.70 -16.61 -5.50
CA SER A 142 -23.43 -16.85 -6.74
C SER A 142 -22.96 -15.91 -7.85
N SER A 143 -22.90 -16.40 -9.07
CA SER A 143 -22.55 -15.63 -10.27
C SER A 143 -23.54 -14.50 -10.59
N THR A 144 -24.74 -14.58 -10.05
CA THR A 144 -25.77 -13.53 -10.20
C THR A 144 -25.65 -12.43 -9.16
N ASN A 145 -24.87 -12.65 -8.11
CA ASN A 145 -24.72 -11.70 -7.01
C ASN A 145 -23.46 -10.87 -7.20
N SER A 146 -23.60 -9.57 -6.98
CA SER A 146 -22.48 -8.64 -6.99
C SER A 146 -22.62 -7.59 -5.88
N ILE A 147 -21.50 -7.12 -5.38
CA ILE A 147 -21.41 -5.97 -4.46
C ILE A 147 -20.69 -4.86 -5.21
N VAL A 148 -21.24 -3.64 -5.15
CA VAL A 148 -20.59 -2.43 -5.67
C VAL A 148 -20.09 -1.60 -4.50
N ILE A 149 -18.78 -1.33 -4.49
CA ILE A 149 -18.11 -0.44 -3.53
C ILE A 149 -17.81 0.86 -4.26
N LYS A 150 -18.51 1.92 -3.86
CA LYS A 150 -18.39 3.24 -4.50
C LYS A 150 -17.48 4.14 -3.72
N ALA A 151 -16.65 4.88 -4.42
CA ALA A 151 -15.90 5.98 -3.84
C ALA A 151 -16.85 7.06 -3.32
N ILE A 152 -16.51 7.62 -2.18
CA ILE A 152 -17.24 8.74 -1.55
C ILE A 152 -16.43 10.02 -1.52
N THR A 153 -15.14 9.93 -1.82
CA THR A 153 -14.23 11.06 -1.77
C THR A 153 -13.07 10.89 -2.74
N ASN A 154 -12.54 12.03 -3.17
CA ASN A 154 -11.27 12.15 -3.85
C ASN A 154 -10.21 12.88 -2.99
N ALA A 155 -10.61 13.32 -1.79
CA ALA A 155 -9.74 14.09 -0.89
C ALA A 155 -8.92 13.21 0.06
N SER A 156 -9.35 11.95 0.25
CA SER A 156 -8.67 10.96 1.07
C SER A 156 -8.93 9.56 0.51
N GLU A 157 -8.27 8.54 1.03
CA GLU A 157 -8.54 7.16 0.68
C GLU A 157 -9.97 6.76 1.07
N ASN A 158 -10.58 5.90 0.23
CA ASN A 158 -11.85 5.25 0.52
C ASN A 158 -11.55 3.97 1.28
N VAL A 159 -11.70 3.99 2.60
CA VAL A 159 -11.26 2.92 3.50
C VAL A 159 -12.42 2.05 3.93
N LEU A 160 -12.32 0.77 3.65
CA LEU A 160 -13.24 -0.27 4.10
C LEU A 160 -12.52 -1.24 5.02
N THR A 161 -13.02 -1.45 6.24
CA THR A 161 -12.51 -2.48 7.15
C THR A 161 -13.54 -3.58 7.31
N ILE A 162 -13.15 -4.82 7.03
CA ILE A 162 -14.01 -6.00 7.08
C ILE A 162 -13.34 -7.15 7.82
N SER A 163 -14.17 -7.96 8.47
CA SER A 163 -13.71 -9.15 9.19
C SER A 163 -13.34 -10.30 8.25
N SER A 164 -13.96 -10.36 7.07
CA SER A 164 -13.65 -11.39 6.06
C SER A 164 -14.15 -11.01 4.68
N LEU A 165 -13.49 -11.59 3.65
CA LEU A 165 -13.92 -11.55 2.27
C LEU A 165 -13.96 -12.97 1.71
N SER A 166 -15.14 -13.39 1.24
CA SER A 166 -15.34 -14.70 0.62
C SER A 166 -16.14 -14.56 -0.68
N LEU A 167 -15.52 -14.89 -1.79
CA LEU A 167 -16.18 -14.88 -3.10
C LEU A 167 -16.12 -16.29 -3.70
N THR A 168 -17.30 -16.81 -4.06
CA THR A 168 -17.44 -18.06 -4.80
C THR A 168 -18.35 -17.83 -6.00
N ASN A 169 -17.82 -17.78 -7.21
CA ASN A 169 -18.52 -17.39 -8.44
C ASN A 169 -19.14 -15.96 -8.43
N GLY A 170 -19.02 -15.20 -7.37
CA GLY A 170 -19.60 -13.87 -7.23
C GLY A 170 -18.64 -12.76 -7.61
N SER A 171 -19.11 -11.50 -7.57
CA SER A 171 -18.25 -10.38 -7.90
C SER A 171 -18.31 -9.21 -6.92
N ILE A 172 -17.17 -8.51 -6.83
CA ILE A 172 -17.07 -7.16 -6.25
C ILE A 172 -16.71 -6.21 -7.38
N THR A 173 -17.36 -5.06 -7.43
CA THR A 173 -17.04 -3.98 -8.37
C THR A 173 -16.65 -2.74 -7.58
N PHE A 174 -15.45 -2.23 -7.80
CA PHE A 174 -15.02 -0.92 -7.33
C PHE A 174 -15.43 0.14 -8.35
N ASP A 175 -16.06 1.18 -7.90
CA ASP A 175 -16.63 2.25 -8.71
C ASP A 175 -16.08 3.60 -8.24
N ASP A 176 -15.33 4.27 -9.08
CA ASP A 176 -14.79 5.61 -8.78
C ASP A 176 -15.89 6.67 -8.62
N ASN A 177 -17.12 6.34 -9.02
CA ASN A 177 -18.29 7.20 -8.80
C ASN A 177 -18.10 8.64 -9.33
N GLY A 178 -17.34 8.78 -10.42
CA GLY A 178 -17.02 10.07 -11.04
C GLY A 178 -15.80 10.81 -10.46
N TYR A 179 -15.12 10.22 -9.50
CA TYR A 179 -13.85 10.74 -9.00
C TYR A 179 -12.69 10.25 -9.90
N THR A 180 -11.78 11.14 -10.28
CA THR A 180 -10.72 10.83 -11.25
C THR A 180 -9.50 10.11 -10.67
N ASN A 181 -9.36 10.05 -9.36
CA ASN A 181 -8.21 9.45 -8.66
C ASN A 181 -8.65 8.82 -7.35
N ALA A 182 -9.78 8.15 -7.32
CA ALA A 182 -10.23 7.46 -6.11
C ALA A 182 -9.25 6.33 -5.76
N LYS A 183 -8.87 6.23 -4.49
CA LYS A 183 -8.05 5.14 -3.98
C LYS A 183 -8.85 4.36 -2.96
N PHE A 184 -8.75 3.04 -3.02
CA PHE A 184 -9.48 2.13 -2.15
C PHE A 184 -8.49 1.34 -1.30
N ILE A 185 -8.69 1.38 0.01
CA ILE A 185 -7.98 0.56 0.99
C ILE A 185 -8.98 -0.39 1.62
N VAL A 186 -8.80 -1.68 1.41
CA VAL A 186 -9.65 -2.72 2.00
C VAL A 186 -8.84 -3.47 3.06
N ASN A 187 -9.05 -3.10 4.32
CA ASN A 187 -8.46 -3.81 5.46
C ASN A 187 -9.28 -5.06 5.76
N VAL A 188 -8.65 -6.23 5.69
CA VAL A 188 -9.26 -7.53 5.98
C VAL A 188 -8.60 -8.13 7.20
N THR A 189 -9.32 -8.18 8.33
CA THR A 189 -8.76 -8.64 9.60
C THR A 189 -8.80 -10.16 9.78
N GLY A 190 -9.51 -10.87 8.92
CA GLY A 190 -9.67 -12.32 8.98
C GLY A 190 -9.43 -13.04 7.67
N ALA A 191 -10.36 -13.89 7.24
CA ALA A 191 -10.22 -14.72 6.05
C ALA A 191 -10.35 -13.90 4.75
N PHE A 192 -9.50 -14.20 3.78
CA PHE A 192 -9.62 -13.73 2.40
C PHE A 192 -9.65 -14.94 1.46
N SER A 193 -10.75 -15.11 0.73
CA SER A 193 -10.91 -16.26 -0.17
C SER A 193 -11.63 -15.88 -1.45
N MET A 194 -11.06 -16.28 -2.58
CA MET A 194 -11.68 -16.24 -3.90
C MET A 194 -11.59 -17.64 -4.53
N THR A 195 -12.72 -18.17 -4.95
CA THR A 195 -12.77 -19.54 -5.52
C THR A 195 -13.65 -19.57 -6.79
N ASN A 196 -13.44 -20.58 -7.59
CA ASN A 196 -14.14 -20.80 -8.88
C ASN A 196 -13.95 -19.59 -9.82
N ALA A 197 -15.03 -19.00 -10.34
CA ALA A 197 -15.02 -17.86 -11.24
C ALA A 197 -15.26 -16.52 -10.50
N ALA A 198 -14.73 -16.38 -9.28
CA ALA A 198 -14.85 -15.15 -8.50
C ALA A 198 -14.16 -13.97 -9.18
N LEU A 199 -14.77 -12.79 -9.11
CA LEU A 199 -14.32 -11.62 -9.86
C LEU A 199 -14.26 -10.38 -8.98
N ILE A 200 -13.11 -9.72 -8.97
CA ILE A 200 -12.94 -8.35 -8.46
C ILE A 200 -12.55 -7.47 -9.63
N LYS A 201 -13.31 -6.42 -9.89
CA LYS A 201 -13.15 -5.54 -11.06
C LYS A 201 -13.36 -4.07 -10.70
N GLY A 202 -12.88 -3.18 -11.57
CA GLY A 202 -13.13 -1.73 -11.50
C GLY A 202 -14.05 -1.27 -12.62
N ILE A 203 -14.74 -0.17 -12.37
CA ILE A 203 -15.51 0.59 -13.36
C ILE A 203 -15.30 2.10 -13.15
N ASN A 204 -15.68 2.88 -14.14
CA ASN A 204 -15.63 4.35 -14.12
C ASN A 204 -14.23 4.95 -13.83
N GLY A 205 -13.18 4.19 -14.09
CA GLY A 205 -11.79 4.64 -13.88
C GLY A 205 -11.02 3.82 -12.86
N ALA A 206 -11.68 3.09 -11.95
CA ALA A 206 -10.99 2.28 -10.96
C ALA A 206 -10.14 1.17 -11.61
N SER A 207 -8.86 1.15 -11.29
CA SER A 207 -7.82 0.27 -11.85
C SER A 207 -7.06 -0.50 -10.76
N GLY A 208 -6.17 -1.38 -11.15
CA GLY A 208 -5.41 -2.21 -10.20
C GLY A 208 -4.46 -1.43 -9.29
N ASP A 209 -3.97 -0.30 -9.77
CA ASP A 209 -3.11 0.62 -9.03
C ASP A 209 -3.90 1.57 -8.09
N ASP A 210 -5.22 1.47 -8.07
CA ASP A 210 -6.09 2.24 -7.18
C ASP A 210 -6.58 1.44 -5.97
N ILE A 211 -6.38 0.12 -5.95
CA ILE A 211 -6.97 -0.77 -4.97
C ILE A 211 -5.87 -1.55 -4.23
N ILE A 212 -5.91 -1.51 -2.91
CA ILE A 212 -5.08 -2.36 -2.06
C ILE A 212 -5.96 -3.17 -1.10
N PHE A 213 -5.72 -4.47 -1.04
CA PHE A 213 -6.24 -5.37 -0.03
C PHE A 213 -5.16 -5.61 1.01
N ASN A 214 -5.28 -4.96 2.14
CA ASN A 214 -4.37 -5.13 3.27
C ASN A 214 -4.93 -6.23 4.18
N ILE A 215 -4.27 -7.40 4.17
CA ILE A 215 -4.71 -8.57 4.93
C ILE A 215 -3.90 -8.64 6.22
N GLU A 216 -4.53 -8.18 7.30
CA GLU A 216 -3.88 -7.91 8.56
C GLU A 216 -3.60 -9.15 9.38
N GLY A 217 -2.53 -9.07 10.16
CA GLY A 217 -2.17 -10.02 11.20
C GLY A 217 -1.89 -11.44 10.71
N THR A 218 -1.62 -12.32 11.66
CA THR A 218 -1.50 -13.76 11.43
C THR A 218 -2.88 -14.40 11.40
N GLY A 219 -3.07 -15.46 10.60
CA GLY A 219 -4.35 -16.16 10.56
C GLY A 219 -4.45 -17.12 9.39
N THR A 220 -5.65 -17.30 8.86
CA THR A 220 -5.90 -18.23 7.76
C THR A 220 -5.16 -17.84 6.49
N THR A 221 -4.80 -18.83 5.69
CA THR A 221 -4.21 -18.64 4.37
C THR A 221 -5.09 -17.76 3.49
N VAL A 222 -4.48 -16.83 2.76
CA VAL A 222 -5.13 -16.10 1.68
C VAL A 222 -5.33 -17.08 0.53
N ASN A 223 -6.58 -17.35 0.18
CA ASN A 223 -6.90 -18.31 -0.88
C ASN A 223 -7.37 -17.60 -2.14
N LEU A 224 -6.58 -17.71 -3.19
CA LEU A 224 -6.94 -17.31 -4.56
C LEU A 224 -7.04 -18.59 -5.42
N ASN A 225 -7.90 -19.50 -4.99
CA ASN A 225 -8.02 -20.83 -5.55
C ASN A 225 -9.16 -20.90 -6.56
N GLY A 226 -9.00 -20.20 -7.65
CA GLY A 226 -9.98 -20.12 -8.71
C GLY A 226 -9.69 -21.00 -9.92
N ASN A 227 -10.31 -20.65 -11.03
CA ASN A 227 -10.05 -21.20 -12.35
C ASN A 227 -9.60 -20.07 -13.29
N SER A 228 -9.43 -20.35 -14.57
CA SER A 228 -9.01 -19.35 -15.57
C SER A 228 -9.93 -18.12 -15.70
N SER A 229 -11.16 -18.21 -15.19
CA SER A 229 -12.11 -17.09 -15.13
C SER A 229 -12.03 -16.27 -13.85
N THR A 230 -11.23 -16.71 -12.86
CA THR A 230 -11.00 -15.94 -11.63
C THR A 230 -10.11 -14.76 -11.94
N SER A 231 -10.55 -13.57 -11.56
CA SER A 231 -9.77 -12.36 -11.75
C SER A 231 -9.88 -11.45 -10.52
N LEU A 232 -8.72 -10.99 -10.06
CA LEU A 232 -8.61 -10.02 -9.00
C LEU A 232 -7.93 -8.76 -9.54
N LEU A 233 -8.57 -7.62 -9.36
CA LEU A 233 -8.02 -6.30 -9.62
C LEU A 233 -7.57 -5.67 -8.31
N GLY A 234 -6.30 -5.34 -8.17
CA GLY A 234 -5.74 -4.67 -6.99
C GLY A 234 -4.48 -5.34 -6.46
N THR A 235 -3.80 -4.65 -5.57
CA THR A 235 -2.62 -5.18 -4.86
C THR A 235 -3.04 -5.96 -3.63
N ILE A 236 -2.53 -7.17 -3.47
CA ILE A 236 -2.63 -7.96 -2.24
C ILE A 236 -1.39 -7.68 -1.38
N LEU A 237 -1.62 -7.15 -0.20
CA LEU A 237 -0.60 -6.94 0.83
C LEU A 237 -0.90 -7.84 2.02
N ALA A 238 -0.16 -8.94 2.13
CA ALA A 238 -0.36 -10.00 3.11
C ALA A 238 0.93 -10.30 3.92
N PRO A 239 1.41 -9.33 4.74
CA PRO A 239 2.74 -9.37 5.32
C PRO A 239 2.96 -10.52 6.33
N GLN A 240 1.89 -11.16 6.80
CA GLN A 240 1.95 -12.23 7.81
C GLN A 240 1.01 -13.39 7.48
N ARG A 241 0.84 -13.70 6.20
CA ARG A 241 -0.06 -14.78 5.75
C ARG A 241 0.62 -15.66 4.71
N ASN A 242 0.27 -16.93 4.75
CA ASN A 242 0.44 -17.80 3.60
C ASN A 242 -0.51 -17.37 2.49
N VAL A 243 -0.10 -17.56 1.24
CA VAL A 243 -0.94 -17.28 0.07
C VAL A 243 -0.99 -18.54 -0.79
N ASN A 244 -2.19 -18.95 -1.16
CA ASN A 244 -2.43 -20.08 -2.05
C ASN A 244 -3.06 -19.57 -3.36
N LEU A 245 -2.35 -19.78 -4.45
CA LEU A 245 -2.74 -19.44 -5.81
C LEU A 245 -3.06 -20.74 -6.55
N GLY A 246 -4.29 -21.22 -6.43
CA GLY A 246 -4.67 -22.50 -7.01
C GLY A 246 -5.39 -22.35 -8.36
N GLY A 247 -5.31 -23.40 -9.18
CA GLY A 247 -6.21 -23.64 -10.30
C GLY A 247 -6.03 -22.78 -11.56
N GLY A 248 -5.29 -21.76 -11.57
CA GLY A 248 -5.23 -20.74 -12.61
C GLY A 248 -6.05 -19.53 -12.22
N GLY A 249 -5.73 -18.38 -12.78
CA GLY A 249 -6.38 -17.11 -12.47
C GLY A 249 -5.49 -15.94 -12.82
N ASN A 250 -6.05 -14.74 -12.67
CA ASN A 250 -5.34 -13.51 -12.98
C ASN A 250 -5.41 -12.55 -11.79
N LEU A 251 -4.26 -12.01 -11.40
CA LEU A 251 -4.14 -10.87 -10.51
C LEU A 251 -3.62 -9.69 -11.34
N THR A 252 -4.49 -8.72 -11.61
CA THR A 252 -4.09 -7.44 -12.18
C THR A 252 -3.73 -6.49 -11.05
N GLY A 253 -2.48 -6.49 -10.68
CA GLY A 253 -1.92 -5.82 -9.51
C GLY A 253 -0.67 -6.54 -9.05
N ALA A 254 -0.33 -6.40 -7.78
CA ALA A 254 0.85 -7.00 -7.16
C ALA A 254 0.48 -7.95 -6.02
N LEU A 255 1.36 -8.90 -5.74
CA LEU A 255 1.31 -9.73 -4.54
C LEU A 255 2.55 -9.49 -3.69
N ILE A 256 2.34 -9.03 -2.47
CA ILE A 256 3.38 -8.76 -1.48
C ILE A 256 3.07 -9.60 -0.25
N ALA A 257 3.94 -10.54 0.07
CA ALA A 257 3.72 -11.51 1.15
C ALA A 257 4.96 -11.68 2.03
N GLY A 258 4.76 -12.06 3.30
CA GLY A 258 5.83 -12.45 4.22
C GLY A 258 6.79 -11.37 4.70
N VAL A 259 6.50 -10.09 4.48
CA VAL A 259 7.46 -8.97 4.67
C VAL A 259 7.64 -8.54 6.14
N LYS A 260 6.97 -9.16 7.12
CA LYS A 260 6.96 -8.61 8.49
C LYS A 260 7.91 -9.25 9.49
N ASN A 261 8.18 -10.54 9.42
CA ASN A 261 8.88 -11.23 10.52
C ASN A 261 10.03 -12.09 10.03
N ALA A 262 11.24 -11.73 10.39
CA ALA A 262 12.46 -12.51 10.14
C ALA A 262 12.51 -13.91 10.80
N GLY A 263 11.49 -14.30 11.56
CA GLY A 263 11.49 -15.59 12.30
C GLY A 263 10.37 -16.56 11.95
N THR A 264 9.38 -16.12 11.16
CA THR A 264 8.26 -16.97 10.74
C THR A 264 8.31 -17.11 9.23
N SER A 265 8.32 -18.34 8.74
CA SER A 265 8.29 -18.63 7.31
C SER A 265 6.85 -18.68 6.82
N TYR A 266 6.54 -17.94 5.76
CA TYR A 266 5.28 -18.03 5.04
C TYR A 266 5.50 -18.68 3.68
N THR A 267 4.43 -19.10 3.05
CA THR A 267 4.50 -19.77 1.75
C THR A 267 3.58 -19.08 0.76
N VAL A 268 4.11 -18.77 -0.41
CA VAL A 268 3.31 -18.49 -1.59
C VAL A 268 3.28 -19.76 -2.43
N ASN A 269 2.15 -20.47 -2.39
CA ASN A 269 1.97 -21.73 -3.07
C ASN A 269 1.11 -21.58 -4.31
N GLN A 270 1.71 -21.75 -5.47
CA GLN A 270 0.99 -21.84 -6.73
C GLN A 270 0.93 -23.31 -7.16
N SER A 271 -0.24 -23.92 -6.96
CA SER A 271 -0.44 -25.37 -7.12
C SER A 271 -1.13 -25.79 -8.43
N GLY A 272 -1.75 -24.87 -9.14
CA GLY A 272 -2.37 -25.11 -10.44
C GLY A 272 -1.49 -24.64 -11.60
N SER A 273 -1.91 -24.88 -12.83
CA SER A 273 -1.21 -24.37 -14.01
C SER A 273 -1.79 -23.02 -14.45
N GLY A 274 -0.92 -22.06 -14.77
CA GLY A 274 -1.30 -20.85 -15.48
C GLY A 274 -1.82 -19.70 -14.64
N TYR A 275 -1.36 -19.52 -13.40
CA TYR A 275 -1.65 -18.30 -12.64
C TYR A 275 -0.79 -17.13 -13.14
N ASN A 276 -1.43 -15.98 -13.39
CA ASN A 276 -0.77 -14.79 -13.90
C ASN A 276 -0.88 -13.64 -12.91
N ILE A 277 0.24 -12.98 -12.62
CA ILE A 277 0.27 -11.67 -11.97
C ILE A 277 0.68 -10.65 -13.02
N THR A 278 -0.18 -9.68 -13.31
CA THR A 278 0.16 -8.56 -14.16
C THR A 278 0.37 -7.35 -13.27
N SER A 279 1.62 -6.94 -13.13
CA SER A 279 1.99 -5.87 -12.21
C SER A 279 1.44 -4.52 -12.68
N LEU A 280 0.51 -4.02 -11.90
CA LEU A 280 0.21 -2.61 -11.76
C LEU A 280 0.32 -2.34 -10.26
N GLY A 281 1.47 -1.88 -9.78
CA GLY A 281 1.68 -1.62 -8.36
C GLY A 281 0.72 -0.53 -7.88
N PHE A 282 0.23 -0.65 -6.64
CA PHE A 282 -0.57 0.40 -6.01
C PHE A 282 0.20 1.72 -6.03
N THR A 283 -0.35 2.72 -6.69
CA THR A 283 0.21 4.07 -6.72
C THR A 283 -0.46 4.91 -5.64
N PRO A 284 0.32 5.48 -4.71
CA PRO A 284 -0.25 6.36 -3.73
C PRO A 284 -0.92 7.54 -4.42
N ARG A 285 -1.92 8.12 -3.78
CA ARG A 285 -2.49 9.37 -4.23
C ARG A 285 -1.35 10.40 -4.39
N SER A 286 -1.22 10.99 -5.56
CA SER A 286 -0.44 12.21 -5.65
C SER A 286 -1.15 13.25 -4.79
N SER A 287 -0.53 13.69 -3.71
CA SER A 287 -1.00 14.86 -2.98
C SER A 287 -1.04 16.03 -3.96
N GLY A 288 -2.17 16.16 -4.66
CA GLY A 288 -2.44 17.26 -5.59
C GLY A 288 -2.64 18.54 -4.81
N GLY A 289 -1.57 19.19 -4.54
CA GLY A 289 -1.48 20.45 -3.84
C GLY A 289 -0.10 20.54 -3.22
N ASN A 290 0.69 21.50 -3.67
CA ASN A 290 1.91 21.92 -3.01
C ASN A 290 1.57 22.36 -1.57
N VAL A 291 1.35 21.40 -0.67
CA VAL A 291 1.46 21.68 0.76
C VAL A 291 2.96 21.83 0.98
N PRO A 292 3.48 23.06 1.22
CA PRO A 292 4.89 23.22 1.50
C PRO A 292 5.21 22.31 2.67
N GLU A 293 6.20 21.43 2.52
CA GLU A 293 6.64 20.56 3.60
C GLU A 293 6.85 21.40 4.88
N PRO A 294 6.55 20.86 6.07
CA PRO A 294 6.72 21.58 7.34
C PRO A 294 8.12 22.24 7.46
N SER A 295 9.13 21.59 6.88
CA SER A 295 10.50 22.13 6.75
C SER A 295 10.58 23.37 5.88
N SER A 296 9.83 23.44 4.77
CA SER A 296 9.80 24.58 3.88
C SER A 296 9.13 25.79 4.53
N ILE A 297 8.07 25.57 5.31
CA ILE A 297 7.39 26.63 6.08
C ILE A 297 8.32 27.13 7.20
N ALA A 298 9.00 26.22 7.89
CA ALA A 298 9.96 26.58 8.94
C ALA A 298 11.15 27.37 8.36
N LEU A 299 11.66 26.95 7.19
CA LEU A 299 12.76 27.66 6.52
C LEU A 299 12.33 29.03 6.03
N PHE A 300 11.11 29.16 5.47
CA PHE A 300 10.56 30.44 5.07
C PHE A 300 10.35 31.38 6.27
N GLY A 301 9.80 30.86 7.37
CA GLY A 301 9.65 31.62 8.63
C GLY A 301 10.98 32.08 9.22
N ALA A 302 12.00 31.22 9.23
CA ALA A 302 13.35 31.54 9.67
C ALA A 302 14.02 32.59 8.76
N GLY A 303 13.84 32.45 7.43
CA GLY A 303 14.35 33.42 6.45
C GLY A 303 13.75 34.82 6.63
N VAL A 304 12.44 34.92 6.77
CA VAL A 304 11.75 36.21 7.00
C VAL A 304 12.18 36.82 8.33
N SER A 305 12.32 36.04 9.37
CA SER A 305 12.78 36.52 10.70
C SER A 305 14.20 37.06 10.65
N ALA A 306 15.11 36.39 9.93
CA ALA A 306 16.49 36.82 9.72
C ALA A 306 16.55 38.12 8.92
N LEU A 307 15.70 38.27 7.90
CA LEU A 307 15.64 39.51 7.08
C LEU A 307 15.16 40.72 7.88
N ILE A 308 14.16 40.52 8.75
CA ILE A 308 13.66 41.58 9.66
C ILE A 308 14.75 41.94 10.68
N ALA A 309 15.48 41.02 11.22
CA ALA A 309 16.57 41.27 12.15
C ALA A 309 17.75 42.03 11.49
N ALA A 310 18.12 41.64 10.26
CA ALA A 310 19.17 42.31 9.49
C ALA A 310 18.80 43.79 9.13
N ARG A 311 17.53 44.01 8.77
CA ARG A 311 17.04 45.37 8.44
C ARG A 311 17.03 46.33 9.66
N ARG A 312 16.81 45.77 10.87
CA ARG A 312 16.90 46.57 12.12
C ARG A 312 18.32 46.94 12.50
N ARG A 313 19.33 46.12 12.20
CA ARG A 313 20.75 46.42 12.45
C ARG A 313 21.30 47.50 11.56
N ARG A 314 20.77 47.71 10.36
CA ARG A 314 21.19 48.77 9.41
C ARG A 314 20.63 50.19 9.74
N LYS A 315 19.69 50.26 10.67
CA LYS A 315 19.06 51.53 11.07
C LYS A 315 19.58 52.08 12.41
N ARG A 316 20.59 51.42 12.99
CA ARG A 316 21.39 51.89 14.13
C ARG A 316 22.80 52.24 13.63
#